data_d0f5fb2996bb7b93e04e1581e36aa830
#
_entry.id   d0f5fb2996bb7b93e04e1581e36aa830
#
_cell.length_a   1.000
_cell.length_b   1.000
_cell.length_c   1.000
_cell.angle_alpha   90.00
_cell.angle_beta   90.00
_cell.angle_gamma   90.00
#
_symmetry.space_group_name_H-M   'P 1'
#
loop_
_entity.id
_entity.type
_entity.pdbx_description
1 polymer ?
#
loop_
_entity_poly.entity_id
_entity_poly.type
_entity_poly.pdbx_seq_one_letter_code
_entity_poly.pdbx_strand_id
1 'polypeptide(L)'
;LATKSLTINNKFFEISYEIVNPTATKDMVFLHGWGSNKDIMKNVFSPYLKNFRHIYIDFPGFGKSKNEYVLNTNDYANITNEFLKLLNSSKDVIVGHSYGGKIATLLNPKNLVLLSSAGILEEKPFDVKIKIFFAKVLNFLGLKNLTKRFRSKDVNTMSENMYATFKNVVNEDLSSSFSNFSNNALIFWGEKDSATSLESGKKIANLIKKSTFISYDGDHFFFAKNAKDITTRIENGIC
;
A
#
# COMPACT_ATOMS: atom_id res chain seq x y z
N LEU A 1 -5.51 3.33 20.88
CA LEU A 1 -5.07 2.16 20.13
C LEU A 1 -6.05 1.03 20.34
N ALA A 2 -6.56 0.44 19.27
CA ALA A 2 -7.45 -0.71 19.31
C ALA A 2 -6.87 -1.87 18.50
N THR A 3 -7.23 -3.08 18.86
CA THR A 3 -6.98 -4.29 18.08
C THR A 3 -8.29 -5.04 17.85
N LYS A 4 -8.39 -5.76 16.76
CA LYS A 4 -9.52 -6.63 16.46
C LYS A 4 -9.01 -7.91 15.81
N SER A 5 -9.49 -9.04 16.30
CA SER A 5 -9.09 -10.36 15.85
C SER A 5 -10.03 -10.88 14.77
N LEU A 6 -9.47 -11.61 13.81
CA LEU A 6 -10.23 -12.33 12.79
C LEU A 6 -9.50 -13.61 12.38
N THR A 7 -10.26 -14.58 11.91
CA THR A 7 -9.72 -15.83 11.38
C THR A 7 -10.13 -16.01 9.92
N ILE A 8 -9.16 -16.21 9.04
CA ILE A 8 -9.36 -16.37 7.59
C ILE A 8 -8.57 -17.62 7.15
N ASN A 9 -9.22 -18.57 6.51
CA ASN A 9 -8.60 -19.80 6.02
C ASN A 9 -7.76 -20.51 7.11
N ASN A 10 -8.30 -20.64 8.32
CA ASN A 10 -7.65 -21.20 9.51
C ASN A 10 -6.39 -20.45 9.98
N LYS A 11 -6.17 -19.22 9.52
CA LYS A 11 -5.09 -18.36 9.98
C LYS A 11 -5.67 -17.26 10.88
N PHE A 12 -5.12 -17.10 12.07
CA PHE A 12 -5.51 -16.08 13.03
C PHE A 12 -4.70 -14.80 12.82
N PHE A 13 -5.40 -13.67 12.81
CA PHE A 13 -4.82 -12.32 12.69
C PHE A 13 -5.37 -11.43 13.78
N GLU A 14 -4.51 -10.60 14.36
CA GLU A 14 -4.88 -9.50 15.23
C GLU A 14 -4.45 -8.21 14.57
N ILE A 15 -5.42 -7.40 14.16
CA ILE A 15 -5.19 -6.17 13.40
C ILE A 15 -5.28 -4.97 14.33
N SER A 16 -4.18 -4.24 14.40
CA SER A 16 -4.09 -2.96 15.09
C SER A 16 -4.64 -1.86 14.20
N TYR A 17 -5.51 -1.03 14.77
CA TYR A 17 -6.13 0.07 14.04
C TYR A 17 -6.42 1.27 14.95
N GLU A 18 -6.78 2.36 14.31
CA GLU A 18 -7.23 3.56 15.02
C GLU A 18 -8.33 4.24 14.22
N ILE A 19 -9.35 4.75 14.94
CA ILE A 19 -10.45 5.50 14.36
C ILE A 19 -10.34 6.96 14.81
N VAL A 20 -10.49 7.88 13.86
CA VAL A 20 -10.61 9.32 14.10
C VAL A 20 -11.96 9.78 13.54
N ASN A 21 -12.59 10.77 14.16
CA ASN A 21 -13.94 11.25 13.83
C ASN A 21 -15.00 10.13 13.80
N PRO A 22 -15.19 9.38 14.91
CA PRO A 22 -16.01 8.16 14.92
C PRO A 22 -17.50 8.39 14.63
N THR A 23 -17.99 9.62 14.73
CA THR A 23 -19.39 10.01 14.51
C THR A 23 -19.71 10.35 13.06
N ALA A 24 -18.70 10.51 12.21
CA ALA A 24 -18.93 10.76 10.78
C ALA A 24 -19.50 9.49 10.10
N THR A 25 -20.38 9.70 9.12
CA THR A 25 -21.16 8.64 8.48
C THR A 25 -20.51 8.04 7.24
N LYS A 26 -19.57 8.77 6.61
CA LYS A 26 -18.79 8.30 5.45
C LYS A 26 -17.42 7.82 5.93
N ASP A 27 -16.95 6.72 5.38
CA ASP A 27 -15.67 6.13 5.76
C ASP A 27 -14.54 6.53 4.81
N MET A 28 -13.39 6.82 5.41
CA MET A 28 -12.12 6.94 4.71
C MET A 28 -11.08 6.02 5.35
N VAL A 29 -10.62 5.03 4.59
CA VAL A 29 -9.66 4.02 5.05
C VAL A 29 -8.27 4.39 4.55
N PHE A 30 -7.27 4.35 5.43
CA PHE A 30 -5.89 4.67 5.09
C PHE A 30 -5.00 3.44 5.20
N LEU A 31 -4.35 3.11 4.09
CA LEU A 31 -3.50 1.93 3.92
C LEU A 31 -2.06 2.37 3.63
N HIS A 32 -1.14 1.99 4.52
CA HIS A 32 0.26 2.38 4.45
C HIS A 32 1.09 1.53 3.45
N GLY A 33 2.31 1.98 3.13
CA GLY A 33 3.26 1.26 2.28
C GLY A 33 3.98 0.10 2.99
N TRP A 34 4.67 -0.74 2.23
CA TRP A 34 5.53 -1.81 2.77
C TRP A 34 6.62 -1.23 3.69
N GLY A 35 6.87 -1.88 4.81
CA GLY A 35 7.85 -1.40 5.79
C GLY A 35 7.40 -0.19 6.63
N SER A 36 6.16 0.27 6.46
CA SER A 36 5.57 1.40 7.15
C SER A 36 4.53 0.95 8.19
N ASN A 37 3.74 1.87 8.71
CA ASN A 37 2.66 1.60 9.64
C ASN A 37 1.57 2.68 9.55
N LYS A 38 0.44 2.47 10.23
CA LYS A 38 -0.71 3.37 10.24
C LYS A 38 -0.41 4.78 10.74
N ASP A 39 0.56 4.92 11.65
CA ASP A 39 0.83 6.22 12.30
C ASP A 39 1.36 7.25 11.32
N ILE A 40 2.11 6.84 10.28
CA ILE A 40 2.57 7.74 9.22
C ILE A 40 1.37 8.37 8.51
N MET A 41 0.39 7.57 8.10
CA MET A 41 -0.81 8.08 7.43
C MET A 41 -1.66 8.92 8.37
N LYS A 42 -1.82 8.48 9.63
CA LYS A 42 -2.58 9.21 10.65
C LYS A 42 -1.97 10.58 10.95
N ASN A 43 -0.67 10.66 11.17
CA ASN A 43 0.00 11.92 11.49
C ASN A 43 -0.17 12.97 10.39
N VAL A 44 -0.26 12.52 9.13
CA VAL A 44 -0.45 13.41 7.98
C VAL A 44 -1.91 13.82 7.80
N PHE A 45 -2.85 12.87 7.86
CA PHE A 45 -4.23 13.09 7.38
C PHE A 45 -5.26 13.35 8.49
N SER A 46 -4.99 12.97 9.75
CA SER A 46 -5.97 13.12 10.83
C SER A 46 -6.41 14.58 11.12
N PRO A 47 -5.61 15.63 10.84
CA PRO A 47 -6.07 17.00 11.01
C PRO A 47 -7.11 17.46 9.98
N TYR A 48 -7.22 16.76 8.85
CA TYR A 48 -8.04 17.12 7.69
C TYR A 48 -9.25 16.18 7.55
N LEU A 49 -10.08 16.38 6.51
CA LEU A 49 -11.16 15.47 6.08
C LEU A 49 -12.12 15.10 7.23
N LYS A 50 -12.46 16.04 8.10
CA LYS A 50 -13.21 15.82 9.34
C LYS A 50 -14.63 15.28 9.14
N ASN A 51 -15.16 15.39 7.92
CA ASN A 51 -16.47 14.86 7.53
C ASN A 51 -16.45 13.34 7.28
N PHE A 52 -15.28 12.71 7.37
CA PHE A 52 -15.11 11.27 7.25
C PHE A 52 -14.72 10.63 8.57
N ARG A 53 -15.22 9.42 8.83
CA ARG A 53 -14.69 8.51 9.83
C ARG A 53 -13.41 7.89 9.27
N HIS A 54 -12.26 8.30 9.79
CA HIS A 54 -10.97 7.77 9.36
C HIS A 54 -10.70 6.43 10.01
N ILE A 55 -10.26 5.46 9.23
CA ILE A 55 -9.84 4.13 9.69
C ILE A 55 -8.39 3.92 9.26
N TYR A 56 -7.46 3.96 10.21
CA TYR A 56 -6.04 3.71 9.99
C TYR A 56 -5.69 2.30 10.43
N ILE A 57 -5.05 1.51 9.55
CA ILE A 57 -4.82 0.07 9.75
C ILE A 57 -3.33 -0.23 9.67
N ASP A 58 -2.80 -1.02 10.61
CA ASP A 58 -1.52 -1.70 10.42
C ASP A 58 -1.76 -3.02 9.68
N PHE A 59 -1.13 -3.22 8.54
CA PHE A 59 -1.17 -4.50 7.84
C PHE A 59 -0.51 -5.62 8.66
N PRO A 60 -0.91 -6.90 8.50
CA PRO A 60 -0.24 -8.04 9.12
C PRO A 60 1.28 -8.03 8.87
N GLY A 61 2.06 -8.10 9.95
CA GLY A 61 3.52 -8.03 9.92
C GLY A 61 4.10 -6.62 10.01
N PHE A 62 3.26 -5.59 10.16
CA PHE A 62 3.69 -4.20 10.27
C PHE A 62 3.08 -3.51 11.49
N GLY A 63 3.75 -2.46 11.96
CA GLY A 63 3.31 -1.70 13.11
C GLY A 63 3.08 -2.58 14.34
N LYS A 64 1.84 -2.63 14.80
CA LYS A 64 1.45 -3.46 15.95
C LYS A 64 0.63 -4.71 15.57
N SER A 65 0.44 -4.97 14.28
CA SER A 65 -0.20 -6.19 13.76
C SER A 65 0.85 -7.26 13.50
N LYS A 66 0.88 -8.30 14.33
CA LYS A 66 1.80 -9.43 14.15
C LYS A 66 1.39 -10.28 12.94
N ASN A 67 2.34 -10.98 12.34
CA ASN A 67 2.09 -11.95 11.30
C ASN A 67 3.12 -13.09 11.35
N GLU A 68 2.63 -14.32 11.35
CA GLU A 68 3.46 -15.55 11.35
C GLU A 68 3.36 -16.31 10.01
N TYR A 69 2.52 -15.82 9.09
CA TYR A 69 2.22 -16.52 7.83
C TYR A 69 2.96 -15.90 6.65
N VAL A 70 3.17 -16.72 5.63
CA VAL A 70 3.58 -16.23 4.30
C VAL A 70 2.31 -15.84 3.56
N LEU A 71 2.25 -14.59 3.09
CA LEU A 71 1.08 -13.98 2.45
C LEU A 71 1.44 -13.52 1.02
N ASN A 72 0.40 -13.27 0.22
CA ASN A 72 0.47 -12.58 -1.07
C ASN A 72 -0.45 -11.35 -1.05
N THR A 73 -0.49 -10.57 -2.12
CA THR A 73 -1.28 -9.33 -2.18
C THR A 73 -2.79 -9.59 -2.05
N ASN A 74 -3.29 -10.68 -2.62
CA ASN A 74 -4.70 -11.05 -2.48
C ASN A 74 -5.05 -11.47 -1.03
N ASP A 75 -4.13 -12.11 -0.30
CA ASP A 75 -4.32 -12.41 1.12
C ASP A 75 -4.47 -11.11 1.92
N TYR A 76 -3.59 -10.12 1.71
CA TYR A 76 -3.70 -8.82 2.36
C TYR A 76 -5.01 -8.10 2.02
N ALA A 77 -5.43 -8.11 0.75
CA ALA A 77 -6.69 -7.52 0.34
C ALA A 77 -7.88 -8.22 1.02
N ASN A 78 -7.89 -9.55 1.08
CA ASN A 78 -8.94 -10.32 1.74
C ASN A 78 -8.98 -10.07 3.25
N ILE A 79 -7.83 -10.10 3.93
CA ILE A 79 -7.72 -9.80 5.37
C ILE A 79 -8.25 -8.38 5.66
N THR A 80 -7.84 -7.40 4.86
CA THR A 80 -8.30 -6.01 5.01
C THR A 80 -9.80 -5.90 4.76
N ASN A 81 -10.34 -6.58 3.73
CA ASN A 81 -11.76 -6.55 3.44
C ASN A 81 -12.60 -7.15 4.58
N GLU A 82 -12.22 -8.32 5.10
CA GLU A 82 -12.92 -8.96 6.21
C GLU A 82 -12.80 -8.13 7.50
N PHE A 83 -11.64 -7.52 7.76
CA PHE A 83 -11.47 -6.59 8.86
C PHE A 83 -12.40 -5.37 8.74
N LEU A 84 -12.51 -4.76 7.55
CA LEU A 84 -13.40 -3.63 7.29
C LEU A 84 -14.88 -4.01 7.48
N LYS A 85 -15.28 -5.23 7.11
CA LYS A 85 -16.63 -5.76 7.40
C LYS A 85 -16.91 -5.81 8.90
N LEU A 86 -15.93 -6.25 9.71
CA LEU A 86 -16.07 -6.26 11.18
C LEU A 86 -16.21 -4.87 11.80
N LEU A 87 -15.78 -3.83 11.10
CA LEU A 87 -15.97 -2.42 11.47
C LEU A 87 -17.23 -1.80 10.87
N ASN A 88 -18.04 -2.57 10.13
CA ASN A 88 -19.18 -2.10 9.34
C ASN A 88 -18.78 -0.92 8.44
N SER A 89 -17.62 -1.02 7.77
CA SER A 89 -17.12 0.05 6.92
C SER A 89 -17.83 0.08 5.57
N SER A 90 -18.29 1.27 5.17
CA SER A 90 -18.91 1.53 3.87
C SER A 90 -17.92 1.58 2.72
N LYS A 91 -16.61 1.65 2.99
CA LYS A 91 -15.53 1.81 2.00
C LYS A 91 -15.82 2.94 0.99
N ASP A 92 -16.29 4.09 1.47
CA ASP A 92 -16.62 5.22 0.59
C ASP A 92 -15.37 5.74 -0.10
N VAL A 93 -14.26 5.84 0.65
CA VAL A 93 -12.95 6.24 0.14
C VAL A 93 -11.88 5.32 0.72
N ILE A 94 -10.97 4.82 -0.13
CA ILE A 94 -9.75 4.15 0.33
C ILE A 94 -8.54 4.90 -0.22
N VAL A 95 -7.68 5.34 0.68
CA VAL A 95 -6.40 6.00 0.42
C VAL A 95 -5.29 4.98 0.59
N GLY A 96 -4.54 4.69 -0.47
CA GLY A 96 -3.43 3.73 -0.44
C GLY A 96 -2.10 4.36 -0.85
N HIS A 97 -1.09 4.27 0.03
CA HIS A 97 0.27 4.67 -0.26
C HIS A 97 1.11 3.47 -0.69
N SER A 98 1.83 3.58 -1.80
CA SER A 98 2.78 2.56 -2.26
C SER A 98 2.14 1.15 -2.33
N TYR A 99 2.61 0.19 -1.53
CA TYR A 99 1.99 -1.15 -1.42
C TYR A 99 0.51 -1.08 -1.02
N GLY A 100 0.15 -0.16 -0.13
CA GLY A 100 -1.26 0.08 0.25
C GLY A 100 -2.14 0.47 -0.93
N GLY A 101 -1.58 1.05 -1.99
CA GLY A 101 -2.30 1.35 -3.22
C GLY A 101 -2.71 0.11 -4.00
N LYS A 102 -1.89 -0.96 -4.01
CA LYS A 102 -2.28 -2.27 -4.56
C LYS A 102 -3.52 -2.81 -3.85
N ILE A 103 -3.46 -2.82 -2.51
CA ILE A 103 -4.56 -3.33 -1.68
C ILE A 103 -5.82 -2.48 -1.88
N ALA A 104 -5.68 -1.14 -1.86
CA ALA A 104 -6.78 -0.21 -2.08
C ALA A 104 -7.51 -0.48 -3.40
N THR A 105 -6.75 -0.72 -4.49
CA THR A 105 -7.31 -1.03 -5.81
C THR A 105 -8.10 -2.34 -5.78
N LEU A 106 -7.56 -3.40 -5.17
CA LEU A 106 -8.21 -4.71 -5.06
C LEU A 106 -9.47 -4.69 -4.18
N LEU A 107 -9.55 -3.79 -3.21
CA LEU A 107 -10.73 -3.59 -2.36
C LEU A 107 -11.91 -2.93 -3.10
N ASN A 108 -11.67 -2.40 -4.28
CA ASN A 108 -12.67 -1.78 -5.16
C ASN A 108 -13.62 -0.80 -4.44
N PRO A 109 -13.09 0.28 -3.81
CA PRO A 109 -13.90 1.27 -3.10
C PRO A 109 -14.76 2.11 -4.06
N LYS A 110 -15.74 2.86 -3.51
CA LYS A 110 -16.50 3.85 -4.29
C LYS A 110 -15.59 4.94 -4.89
N ASN A 111 -14.60 5.37 -4.13
CA ASN A 111 -13.59 6.33 -4.57
C ASN A 111 -12.20 5.83 -4.14
N LEU A 112 -11.26 5.80 -5.06
CA LEU A 112 -9.89 5.37 -4.85
C LEU A 112 -8.96 6.58 -4.80
N VAL A 113 -8.08 6.63 -3.80
CA VAL A 113 -7.01 7.62 -3.72
C VAL A 113 -5.68 6.90 -3.68
N LEU A 114 -4.84 7.15 -4.66
CA LEU A 114 -3.50 6.56 -4.77
C LEU A 114 -2.43 7.62 -4.49
N LEU A 115 -1.52 7.30 -3.57
CA LEU A 115 -0.36 8.12 -3.23
C LEU A 115 0.89 7.33 -3.62
N SER A 116 1.54 7.66 -4.74
CA SER A 116 2.73 6.95 -5.26
C SER A 116 2.58 5.43 -5.18
N SER A 117 1.50 4.91 -5.76
CA SER A 117 1.11 3.50 -5.66
C SER A 117 2.13 2.58 -6.34
N ALA A 118 2.42 1.44 -5.73
CA ALA A 118 3.03 0.32 -6.42
C ALA A 118 1.99 -0.40 -7.29
N GLY A 119 2.44 -1.34 -8.13
CA GLY A 119 1.55 -2.20 -8.93
C GLY A 119 1.79 -2.16 -10.44
N ILE A 120 2.71 -1.31 -10.91
CA ILE A 120 3.27 -1.41 -12.25
C ILE A 120 4.64 -2.08 -12.15
N LEU A 121 4.84 -3.09 -12.98
CA LEU A 121 6.15 -3.74 -13.07
C LEU A 121 7.11 -2.84 -13.85
N GLU A 122 8.10 -2.32 -13.16
CA GLU A 122 9.15 -1.51 -13.75
C GLU A 122 10.35 -2.37 -14.14
N GLU A 123 11.00 -2.02 -15.24
CA GLU A 123 12.26 -2.65 -15.60
C GLU A 123 13.34 -2.32 -14.58
N LYS A 124 13.93 -3.36 -13.98
CA LYS A 124 15.02 -3.15 -13.02
C LYS A 124 16.25 -2.59 -13.74
N PRO A 125 16.97 -1.64 -13.14
CA PRO A 125 18.25 -1.17 -13.65
C PRO A 125 19.22 -2.32 -13.92
N PHE A 126 20.10 -2.13 -14.90
CA PHE A 126 20.99 -3.20 -15.38
C PHE A 126 21.90 -3.77 -14.28
N ASP A 127 22.42 -2.90 -13.40
CA ASP A 127 23.23 -3.31 -12.25
C ASP A 127 22.44 -4.17 -11.23
N VAL A 128 21.16 -3.89 -11.05
CA VAL A 128 20.25 -4.70 -10.23
C VAL A 128 19.96 -6.05 -10.89
N LYS A 129 19.75 -6.06 -12.21
CA LYS A 129 19.59 -7.32 -13.00
C LYS A 129 20.83 -8.21 -12.84
N ILE A 130 22.03 -7.63 -12.91
CA ILE A 130 23.32 -8.33 -12.70
C ILE A 130 23.41 -8.89 -11.27
N LYS A 131 23.13 -8.10 -10.24
CA LYS A 131 23.15 -8.56 -8.83
C LYS A 131 22.21 -9.74 -8.60
N ILE A 132 21.00 -9.67 -9.17
CA ILE A 132 20.01 -10.78 -9.10
C ILE A 132 20.54 -12.03 -9.81
N PHE A 133 21.17 -11.88 -10.98
CA PHE A 133 21.76 -12.99 -11.70
C PHE A 133 22.84 -13.70 -10.89
N PHE A 134 23.81 -12.96 -10.34
CA PHE A 134 24.85 -13.53 -9.48
C PHE A 134 24.26 -14.19 -8.22
N ALA A 135 23.25 -13.59 -7.58
CA ALA A 135 22.60 -14.21 -6.44
C ALA A 135 21.93 -15.54 -6.82
N LYS A 136 21.31 -15.65 -8.00
CA LYS A 136 20.74 -16.93 -8.51
C LYS A 136 21.83 -17.98 -8.75
N VAL A 137 22.94 -17.60 -9.37
CA VAL A 137 24.09 -18.49 -9.62
C VAL A 137 24.67 -19.01 -8.29
N LEU A 138 24.91 -18.14 -7.30
CA LEU A 138 25.40 -18.54 -5.98
C LEU A 138 24.41 -19.47 -5.25
N ASN A 139 23.11 -19.23 -5.36
CA ASN A 139 22.09 -20.11 -4.80
C ASN A 139 22.09 -21.50 -5.46
N PHE A 140 22.25 -21.55 -6.79
CA PHE A 140 22.36 -22.80 -7.56
C PHE A 140 23.60 -23.61 -7.12
N LEU A 141 24.72 -22.94 -6.84
CA LEU A 141 25.96 -23.56 -6.33
C LEU A 141 25.90 -23.91 -4.83
N GLY A 142 24.76 -23.78 -4.18
CA GLY A 142 24.60 -24.11 -2.74
C GLY A 142 25.17 -23.07 -1.77
N LEU A 143 25.71 -21.95 -2.27
CA LEU A 143 26.37 -20.91 -1.50
C LEU A 143 25.38 -19.86 -0.94
N LYS A 144 24.24 -20.32 -0.40
CA LYS A 144 23.15 -19.46 0.09
C LYS A 144 23.56 -18.42 1.14
N ASN A 145 24.59 -18.70 1.93
CA ASN A 145 25.06 -17.76 2.96
C ASN A 145 25.74 -16.52 2.35
N LEU A 146 26.36 -16.64 1.16
CA LEU A 146 26.95 -15.51 0.45
C LEU A 146 25.90 -14.60 -0.16
N THR A 147 24.72 -15.11 -0.49
CA THR A 147 23.64 -14.29 -1.08
C THR A 147 23.02 -13.32 -0.09
N LYS A 148 23.17 -13.55 1.22
CA LYS A 148 22.75 -12.59 2.26
C LYS A 148 23.46 -11.22 2.12
N ARG A 149 24.70 -11.18 1.58
CA ARG A 149 25.44 -9.92 1.34
C ARG A 149 24.85 -9.06 0.22
N PHE A 150 24.06 -9.65 -0.68
CA PHE A 150 23.38 -8.93 -1.78
C PHE A 150 21.98 -8.43 -1.41
N ARG A 151 21.51 -8.72 -0.19
CA ARG A 151 20.24 -8.21 0.30
C ARG A 151 20.41 -6.74 0.74
N SER A 152 19.39 -5.91 0.46
CA SER A 152 19.35 -4.56 1.04
C SER A 152 19.29 -4.63 2.57
N LYS A 153 19.75 -3.57 3.26
CA LYS A 153 19.74 -3.51 4.74
C LYS A 153 18.35 -3.77 5.31
N ASP A 154 17.31 -3.26 4.67
CA ASP A 154 15.91 -3.39 5.11
C ASP A 154 15.41 -4.84 5.07
N VAL A 155 15.91 -5.63 4.12
CA VAL A 155 15.54 -7.04 3.97
C VAL A 155 16.23 -7.94 5.00
N ASN A 156 17.43 -7.56 5.46
CA ASN A 156 18.20 -8.35 6.43
C ASN A 156 17.58 -8.38 7.84
N THR A 157 16.71 -7.43 8.17
CA THR A 157 16.00 -7.33 9.46
C THR A 157 14.63 -8.02 9.46
N MET A 158 14.15 -8.48 8.30
CA MET A 158 12.85 -9.14 8.19
C MET A 158 12.92 -10.57 8.72
N SER A 159 11.83 -11.03 9.39
CA SER A 159 11.62 -12.44 9.67
C SER A 159 11.50 -13.25 8.37
N GLU A 160 11.74 -14.56 8.43
CA GLU A 160 11.74 -15.39 7.22
C GLU A 160 10.38 -15.42 6.51
N ASN A 161 9.27 -15.44 7.26
CA ASN A 161 7.92 -15.36 6.69
C ASN A 161 7.65 -14.03 6.01
N MET A 162 8.10 -12.91 6.60
CA MET A 162 7.96 -11.58 5.99
C MET A 162 8.85 -11.42 4.75
N TYR A 163 10.05 -12.01 4.77
CA TYR A 163 10.90 -12.04 3.57
C TYR A 163 10.28 -12.89 2.44
N ALA A 164 9.69 -14.04 2.77
CA ALA A 164 8.96 -14.85 1.80
C ALA A 164 7.73 -14.10 1.25
N THR A 165 6.99 -13.43 2.13
CA THR A 165 5.87 -12.55 1.74
C THR A 165 6.34 -11.41 0.81
N PHE A 166 7.44 -10.73 1.15
CA PHE A 166 8.01 -9.67 0.31
C PHE A 166 8.29 -10.15 -1.12
N LYS A 167 8.88 -11.34 -1.27
CA LYS A 167 9.14 -11.93 -2.60
C LYS A 167 7.87 -12.18 -3.39
N ASN A 168 6.77 -12.53 -2.73
CA ASN A 168 5.48 -12.74 -3.39
C ASN A 168 4.89 -11.43 -3.91
N VAL A 169 5.06 -10.33 -3.16
CA VAL A 169 4.34 -9.08 -3.43
C VAL A 169 5.13 -8.04 -4.23
N VAL A 170 6.49 -8.11 -4.21
CA VAL A 170 7.32 -7.01 -4.75
C VAL A 170 7.28 -6.90 -6.28
N ASN A 171 7.12 -8.02 -6.99
CA ASN A 171 7.17 -8.07 -8.46
C ASN A 171 5.81 -8.40 -9.09
N GLU A 172 4.71 -8.04 -8.43
CA GLU A 172 3.38 -8.24 -9.00
C GLU A 172 2.99 -7.07 -9.91
N ASP A 173 2.46 -7.40 -11.08
CA ASP A 173 1.84 -6.44 -11.99
C ASP A 173 0.32 -6.43 -11.77
N LEU A 174 -0.22 -5.27 -11.41
CA LEU A 174 -1.64 -5.04 -11.22
C LEU A 174 -2.27 -4.22 -12.38
N SER A 175 -1.61 -4.15 -13.53
CA SER A 175 -2.13 -3.39 -14.69
C SER A 175 -3.56 -3.80 -15.06
N SER A 176 -3.88 -5.10 -14.99
CA SER A 176 -5.25 -5.59 -15.23
C SER A 176 -6.24 -5.11 -14.15
N SER A 177 -5.82 -5.07 -12.89
CA SER A 177 -6.67 -4.58 -11.80
C SER A 177 -6.96 -3.09 -11.94
N PHE A 178 -5.95 -2.29 -12.33
CA PHE A 178 -6.14 -0.87 -12.63
C PHE A 178 -7.07 -0.65 -13.84
N SER A 179 -6.90 -1.42 -14.92
CA SER A 179 -7.77 -1.32 -16.11
C SER A 179 -9.22 -1.71 -15.82
N ASN A 180 -9.45 -2.64 -14.90
CA ASN A 180 -10.77 -3.10 -14.51
C ASN A 180 -11.43 -2.21 -13.44
N PHE A 181 -10.69 -1.28 -12.84
CA PHE A 181 -11.24 -0.34 -11.87
C PHE A 181 -12.13 0.68 -12.58
N SER A 182 -13.43 0.68 -12.26
CA SER A 182 -14.47 1.45 -12.98
C SER A 182 -15.00 2.66 -12.21
N ASN A 183 -14.66 2.79 -10.93
CA ASN A 183 -15.06 3.89 -10.08
C ASN A 183 -14.10 5.09 -10.20
N ASN A 184 -14.36 6.18 -9.47
CA ASN A 184 -13.51 7.37 -9.51
C ASN A 184 -12.18 7.13 -8.81
N ALA A 185 -11.10 7.66 -9.38
CA ALA A 185 -9.76 7.60 -8.80
C ALA A 185 -9.07 8.98 -8.81
N LEU A 186 -8.48 9.36 -7.69
CA LEU A 186 -7.53 10.46 -7.58
C LEU A 186 -6.13 9.88 -7.39
N ILE A 187 -5.21 10.26 -8.24
CA ILE A 187 -3.86 9.70 -8.30
C ILE A 187 -2.86 10.82 -8.07
N PHE A 188 -2.14 10.76 -6.96
CA PHE A 188 -1.15 11.75 -6.56
C PHE A 188 0.24 11.13 -6.57
N TRP A 189 1.25 11.88 -7.05
CA TRP A 189 2.60 11.34 -7.23
C TRP A 189 3.70 12.33 -6.91
N GLY A 190 4.81 11.83 -6.36
CA GLY A 190 6.04 12.61 -6.23
C GLY A 190 6.86 12.56 -7.52
N GLU A 191 7.26 13.72 -8.06
CA GLU A 191 8.03 13.81 -9.32
C GLU A 191 9.45 13.23 -9.19
N LYS A 192 9.98 13.23 -7.98
CA LYS A 192 11.32 12.71 -7.63
C LYS A 192 11.25 11.36 -6.91
N ASP A 193 10.13 10.65 -7.06
CA ASP A 193 9.94 9.33 -6.45
C ASP A 193 10.88 8.31 -7.08
N SER A 194 11.76 7.73 -6.27
CA SER A 194 12.72 6.70 -6.69
C SER A 194 12.27 5.28 -6.36
N ALA A 195 11.17 5.12 -5.61
CA ALA A 195 10.62 3.81 -5.24
C ALA A 195 9.56 3.33 -6.24
N THR A 196 8.71 4.26 -6.70
CA THR A 196 7.73 4.06 -7.77
C THR A 196 7.84 5.25 -8.72
N SER A 197 8.27 5.02 -9.96
CA SER A 197 8.56 6.11 -10.90
C SER A 197 7.32 6.95 -11.24
N LEU A 198 7.52 8.22 -11.60
CA LEU A 198 6.45 9.08 -12.09
C LEU A 198 5.75 8.48 -13.32
N GLU A 199 6.51 7.78 -14.18
CA GLU A 199 5.97 7.10 -15.36
C GLU A 199 5.02 5.95 -14.99
N SER A 200 5.30 5.23 -13.89
CA SER A 200 4.35 4.24 -13.35
C SER A 200 3.04 4.88 -12.92
N GLY A 201 3.10 6.08 -12.31
CA GLY A 201 1.91 6.85 -11.96
C GLY A 201 1.07 7.26 -13.17
N LYS A 202 1.72 7.79 -14.21
CA LYS A 202 1.07 8.13 -15.49
C LYS A 202 0.47 6.89 -16.16
N LYS A 203 1.15 5.74 -16.11
CA LYS A 203 0.63 4.48 -16.64
C LYS A 203 -0.63 4.03 -15.89
N ILE A 204 -0.65 4.11 -14.55
CA ILE A 204 -1.85 3.81 -13.75
C ILE A 204 -3.00 4.75 -14.15
N ALA A 205 -2.73 6.05 -14.29
CA ALA A 205 -3.73 7.04 -14.69
C ALA A 205 -4.32 6.75 -16.08
N ASN A 206 -3.51 6.29 -17.02
CA ASN A 206 -3.98 5.88 -18.35
C ASN A 206 -4.81 4.58 -18.32
N LEU A 207 -4.56 3.69 -17.35
CA LEU A 207 -5.29 2.43 -17.21
C LEU A 207 -6.67 2.65 -16.55
N ILE A 208 -6.77 3.53 -15.57
CA ILE A 208 -8.02 3.82 -14.87
C ILE A 208 -8.80 4.89 -15.63
N LYS A 209 -9.89 4.50 -16.30
CA LYS A 209 -10.67 5.38 -17.20
C LYS A 209 -11.22 6.65 -16.52
N LYS A 210 -11.59 6.56 -15.23
CA LYS A 210 -12.14 7.68 -14.46
C LYS A 210 -11.13 8.15 -13.42
N SER A 211 -9.99 8.64 -13.88
CA SER A 211 -8.93 9.10 -12.99
C SER A 211 -8.55 10.56 -13.23
N THR A 212 -8.11 11.22 -12.17
CA THR A 212 -7.41 12.51 -12.22
C THR A 212 -6.02 12.31 -11.66
N PHE A 213 -4.99 12.68 -12.43
CA PHE A 213 -3.59 12.57 -12.06
C PHE A 213 -2.99 13.92 -11.72
N ILE A 214 -2.29 14.01 -10.58
CA ILE A 214 -1.65 15.22 -10.10
C ILE A 214 -0.27 14.87 -9.55
N SER A 215 0.77 15.57 -10.03
CA SER A 215 2.13 15.41 -9.50
C SER A 215 2.56 16.58 -8.62
N TYR A 216 3.51 16.33 -7.72
CA TYR A 216 4.07 17.29 -6.80
C TYR A 216 5.60 17.20 -6.81
N ASP A 217 6.28 18.32 -6.64
CA ASP A 217 7.70 18.29 -6.36
C ASP A 217 7.98 17.63 -5.01
N GLY A 218 8.45 16.38 -5.03
CA GLY A 218 8.71 15.57 -3.84
C GLY A 218 9.09 14.13 -4.16
N ASP A 219 9.53 13.44 -3.11
CA ASP A 219 9.92 12.02 -3.12
C ASP A 219 8.70 11.08 -2.91
N HIS A 220 8.97 9.83 -2.55
CA HIS A 220 7.96 8.82 -2.24
C HIS A 220 6.99 9.19 -1.11
N PHE A 221 7.37 10.14 -0.25
CA PHE A 221 6.55 10.65 0.86
C PHE A 221 6.07 12.10 0.64
N PHE A 222 6.02 12.56 -0.61
CA PHE A 222 5.58 13.90 -1.03
C PHE A 222 4.29 14.36 -0.33
N PHE A 223 3.41 13.45 -0.02
CA PHE A 223 2.10 13.73 0.58
C PHE A 223 2.20 14.34 1.98
N ALA A 224 3.29 14.10 2.72
CA ALA A 224 3.49 14.68 4.05
C ALA A 224 3.58 16.23 4.00
N LYS A 225 4.25 16.76 2.99
CA LYS A 225 4.39 18.22 2.79
C LYS A 225 3.18 18.83 2.08
N ASN A 226 2.45 18.05 1.30
CA ASN A 226 1.35 18.51 0.45
C ASN A 226 -0.04 18.12 0.98
N ALA A 227 -0.13 17.67 2.24
CA ALA A 227 -1.35 17.12 2.82
C ALA A 227 -2.57 18.05 2.68
N LYS A 228 -2.39 19.35 2.93
CA LYS A 228 -3.49 20.32 2.83
C LYS A 228 -4.05 20.41 1.40
N ASP A 229 -3.21 20.51 0.39
CA ASP A 229 -3.68 20.59 -1.01
C ASP A 229 -4.30 19.24 -1.44
N ILE A 230 -3.66 18.12 -1.13
CA ILE A 230 -4.18 16.79 -1.43
C ILE A 230 -5.57 16.59 -0.82
N THR A 231 -5.75 16.95 0.45
CA THR A 231 -7.04 16.78 1.14
C THR A 231 -8.12 17.71 0.57
N THR A 232 -7.78 18.94 0.21
CA THR A 232 -8.69 19.84 -0.50
C THR A 232 -9.15 19.26 -1.84
N ARG A 233 -8.23 18.64 -2.60
CA ARG A 233 -8.58 17.99 -3.87
C ARG A 233 -9.43 16.73 -3.67
N ILE A 234 -9.19 15.97 -2.60
CA ILE A 234 -10.03 14.83 -2.23
C ILE A 234 -11.45 15.33 -1.90
N GLU A 235 -11.61 16.36 -1.09
CA GLU A 235 -12.92 16.93 -0.76
C GLU A 235 -13.67 17.39 -2.03
N ASN A 236 -13.01 18.12 -2.93
CA ASN A 236 -13.61 18.63 -4.14
C ASN A 236 -13.92 17.55 -5.20
N GLY A 237 -13.18 16.45 -5.21
CA GLY A 237 -13.31 15.38 -6.21
C GLY A 237 -14.21 14.22 -5.81
N ILE A 238 -14.59 14.13 -4.53
CA ILE A 238 -15.30 12.97 -3.97
C ILE A 238 -16.59 13.36 -3.24
N CYS A 239 -16.74 14.65 -2.86
CA CYS A 239 -17.90 15.13 -2.08
C CYS A 239 -18.98 15.76 -2.96
#